data_7b0afc1777fce1b28cd9015ffe186b21
#
_entry.id   7b0afc1777fce1b28cd9015ffe186b21
#
_cell.length_a   1.000
_cell.length_b   1.000
_cell.length_c   1.000
_cell.angle_alpha   90.00
_cell.angle_beta   90.00
_cell.angle_gamma   90.00
#
_symmetry.space_group_name_H-M   'P 1'
#
loop_
_entity.id
_entity.type
_entity.pdbx_description
1 polymer ?
#
loop_
_entity_poly.entity_id
_entity_poly.type
_entity_poly.pdbx_seq_one_letter_code
_entity_poly.pdbx_strand_id
1 'polypeptide(L)'
;MQQYDVIVVGGGPGGLPAAIASARAGMKTLLIERSSALGGLAISALPLLGFVDRAGNHVLGGIPQEFVDRMAKENGTLGHIRCPIHNSLTIINPHWFRIVAFEMCEEAGVDVMLYSELMDVKKEGDRIVEISALCRGEERSYRANMFIDATGDACLAVKAGAECRKNAKLQPAALTFSIGGVNLDAFKAYLKEHPESAKLPDTYGMKQTKAQFFESRAFTFTGFPELIEKAKQAGDYDLPRDRIIFMTLPEPGQVMVNTTRANGVDTSQVDSVIEAEFECHRQIKKLMHFFRKYAPGFEDCFLASISPCLGSRESWRIVGEKTLTTDALDGWQIPEDSVTLAGYNVDVHVPHSELLSLQPVEHAVGVPYGTLVSKNIENLLVAGRCASVDGDIYGLTRIMGTCMGMGEAAGTAAVLAIRKNCIPKEVNVVELRAELIKNGAILTLGYKEGGV
;
A
#
# COMPACT_ATOMS: atom_id res chain seq x y z
N MET A 1 27.29 20.55 2.42
CA MET A 1 26.23 20.06 1.50
C MET A 1 26.60 18.65 1.07
N GLN A 2 25.69 17.70 1.16
CA GLN A 2 25.96 16.29 0.84
C GLN A 2 25.47 15.99 -0.58
N GLN A 3 26.25 15.22 -1.34
CA GLN A 3 25.94 14.82 -2.72
C GLN A 3 25.63 13.32 -2.76
N TYR A 4 24.53 12.97 -3.45
CA TYR A 4 24.07 11.61 -3.69
C TYR A 4 23.89 11.34 -5.20
N ASP A 5 23.74 10.10 -5.56
CA ASP A 5 23.32 9.71 -6.91
C ASP A 5 21.80 9.72 -6.99
N VAL A 6 21.14 9.13 -6.00
CA VAL A 6 19.68 9.04 -5.91
C VAL A 6 19.21 9.51 -4.54
N ILE A 7 18.17 10.34 -4.52
CA ILE A 7 17.44 10.67 -3.31
C ILE A 7 16.00 10.16 -3.45
N VAL A 8 15.56 9.36 -2.48
CA VAL A 8 14.19 8.87 -2.34
C VAL A 8 13.52 9.61 -1.19
N VAL A 9 12.37 10.22 -1.44
CA VAL A 9 11.58 10.91 -0.40
C VAL A 9 10.35 10.07 -0.07
N GLY A 10 10.28 9.58 1.17
CA GLY A 10 9.25 8.70 1.69
C GLY A 10 9.71 7.25 1.85
N GLY A 11 9.77 6.77 3.09
CA GLY A 11 10.22 5.41 3.49
C GLY A 11 9.09 4.38 3.58
N GLY A 12 8.01 4.54 2.78
CA GLY A 12 6.89 3.62 2.69
C GLY A 12 7.09 2.49 1.66
N PRO A 13 6.00 1.74 1.33
CA PRO A 13 6.07 0.61 0.40
C PRO A 13 6.65 0.95 -0.98
N GLY A 14 6.46 2.17 -1.49
CA GLY A 14 7.08 2.60 -2.74
C GLY A 14 8.56 2.96 -2.59
N GLY A 15 8.93 3.67 -1.52
CA GLY A 15 10.26 4.22 -1.35
C GLY A 15 11.31 3.21 -0.88
N LEU A 16 10.94 2.27 -0.04
CA LEU A 16 11.86 1.23 0.42
C LEU A 16 12.46 0.41 -0.72
N PRO A 17 11.67 -0.21 -1.62
CA PRO A 17 12.23 -0.93 -2.75
C PRO A 17 13.02 -0.02 -3.70
N ALA A 18 12.61 1.25 -3.87
CA ALA A 18 13.32 2.20 -4.72
C ALA A 18 14.73 2.50 -4.18
N ALA A 19 14.84 2.77 -2.88
CA ALA A 19 16.13 3.03 -2.25
C ALA A 19 17.03 1.79 -2.26
N ILE A 20 16.47 0.63 -1.90
CA ILE A 20 17.20 -0.65 -1.87
C ILE A 20 17.71 -1.02 -3.28
N ALA A 21 16.87 -0.93 -4.31
CA ALA A 21 17.25 -1.23 -5.69
C ALA A 21 18.38 -0.32 -6.18
N SER A 22 18.27 0.98 -5.89
CA SER A 22 19.30 1.95 -6.29
C SER A 22 20.64 1.68 -5.59
N ALA A 23 20.61 1.45 -4.27
CA ALA A 23 21.81 1.22 -3.48
C ALA A 23 22.49 -0.12 -3.82
N ARG A 24 21.73 -1.21 -3.98
CA ARG A 24 22.26 -2.54 -4.42
C ARG A 24 22.93 -2.46 -5.80
N ALA A 25 22.48 -1.54 -6.65
CA ALA A 25 23.13 -1.31 -7.95
C ALA A 25 24.36 -0.40 -7.87
N GLY A 26 24.82 -0.04 -6.66
CA GLY A 26 26.05 0.71 -6.40
C GLY A 26 25.87 2.23 -6.41
N MET A 27 24.64 2.75 -6.40
CA MET A 27 24.38 4.19 -6.31
C MET A 27 24.42 4.65 -4.85
N LYS A 28 25.10 5.78 -4.58
CA LYS A 28 25.02 6.44 -3.29
C LYS A 28 23.62 6.99 -3.10
N THR A 29 22.82 6.33 -2.23
CA THR A 29 21.40 6.56 -2.11
C THR A 29 21.02 7.09 -0.73
N LEU A 30 20.24 8.18 -0.70
CA LEU A 30 19.61 8.72 0.52
C LEU A 30 18.12 8.44 0.50
N LEU A 31 17.60 7.91 1.61
CA LEU A 31 16.18 7.77 1.90
C LEU A 31 15.78 8.75 2.99
N ILE A 32 14.89 9.69 2.68
CA ILE A 32 14.35 10.67 3.62
C ILE A 32 12.95 10.24 4.05
N GLU A 33 12.72 10.12 5.37
CA GLU A 33 11.43 9.74 5.95
C GLU A 33 11.05 10.71 7.09
N ARG A 34 9.84 11.23 7.04
CA ARG A 34 9.34 12.21 8.02
C ARG A 34 9.05 11.59 9.39
N SER A 35 8.68 10.32 9.42
CA SER A 35 8.35 9.61 10.66
C SER A 35 9.58 9.04 11.39
N SER A 36 9.33 8.42 12.51
CA SER A 36 10.34 7.70 13.31
C SER A 36 10.62 6.29 12.82
N ALA A 37 9.96 5.85 11.77
CA ALA A 37 9.99 4.45 11.32
C ALA A 37 9.92 4.32 9.81
N LEU A 38 10.60 3.32 9.28
CA LEU A 38 10.44 2.84 7.92
C LEU A 38 9.23 1.92 7.82
N GLY A 39 8.57 1.91 6.65
CA GLY A 39 7.46 1.02 6.31
C GLY A 39 6.16 1.73 5.92
N GLY A 40 5.96 3.00 6.31
CA GLY A 40 4.71 3.72 6.00
C GLY A 40 3.48 2.93 6.43
N LEU A 41 2.51 2.71 5.54
CA LEU A 41 1.30 1.93 5.86
C LEU A 41 1.56 0.42 6.08
N ALA A 42 2.68 -0.14 5.67
CA ALA A 42 2.97 -1.56 5.95
C ALA A 42 3.17 -1.84 7.45
N ILE A 43 3.50 -0.82 8.26
CA ILE A 43 3.61 -0.96 9.71
C ILE A 43 2.29 -0.64 10.45
N SER A 44 1.17 -0.59 9.74
CA SER A 44 -0.19 -0.40 10.29
C SER A 44 -0.95 -1.71 10.50
N ALA A 45 -0.28 -2.84 10.39
CA ALA A 45 -0.85 -4.20 10.39
C ALA A 45 -1.79 -4.52 9.21
N LEU A 46 -1.98 -3.61 8.25
CA LEU A 46 -2.66 -3.92 7.01
C LEU A 46 -1.91 -5.02 6.25
N PRO A 47 -2.59 -6.04 5.70
CA PRO A 47 -1.92 -7.04 4.89
C PRO A 47 -1.34 -6.42 3.63
N LEU A 48 -0.24 -6.97 3.14
CA LEU A 48 0.23 -6.68 1.80
C LEU A 48 -0.69 -7.39 0.80
N LEU A 49 -1.30 -6.63 -0.08
CA LEU A 49 -2.22 -7.12 -1.10
C LEU A 49 -1.56 -7.12 -2.47
N GLY A 50 -2.12 -7.88 -3.42
CA GLY A 50 -1.72 -7.84 -4.82
C GLY A 50 -0.53 -8.73 -5.19
N PHE A 51 -0.09 -9.66 -4.33
CA PHE A 51 0.99 -10.62 -4.64
C PHE A 51 0.53 -11.78 -5.52
N VAL A 52 -0.73 -12.16 -5.40
CA VAL A 52 -1.33 -13.25 -6.18
C VAL A 52 -2.63 -12.76 -6.79
N ASP A 53 -2.83 -12.96 -8.08
CA ASP A 53 -4.06 -12.59 -8.78
C ASP A 53 -5.22 -13.55 -8.46
N ARG A 54 -6.40 -13.26 -8.99
CA ARG A 54 -7.60 -14.08 -8.75
C ARG A 54 -7.46 -15.49 -9.32
N ALA A 55 -6.75 -15.66 -10.43
CA ALA A 55 -6.48 -16.96 -11.04
C ALA A 55 -5.46 -17.80 -10.23
N GLY A 56 -4.76 -17.19 -9.28
CA GLY A 56 -3.78 -17.85 -8.41
C GLY A 56 -2.34 -17.74 -8.89
N ASN A 57 -2.05 -16.88 -9.86
CA ASN A 57 -0.69 -16.63 -10.31
C ASN A 57 0.03 -15.66 -9.38
N HIS A 58 1.29 -15.94 -9.05
CA HIS A 58 2.15 -14.95 -8.46
C HIS A 58 2.45 -13.84 -9.46
N VAL A 59 2.22 -12.60 -9.06
CA VAL A 59 2.36 -11.41 -9.91
C VAL A 59 3.44 -10.43 -9.44
N LEU A 60 3.95 -10.62 -8.24
CA LEU A 60 5.03 -9.82 -7.66
C LEU A 60 6.18 -10.74 -7.21
N GLY A 61 7.39 -10.37 -7.60
CA GLY A 61 8.65 -11.01 -7.22
C GLY A 61 9.66 -9.96 -6.76
N GLY A 62 10.95 -10.24 -6.89
CA GLY A 62 12.03 -9.30 -6.59
C GLY A 62 12.04 -8.82 -5.13
N ILE A 63 12.35 -7.55 -4.91
CA ILE A 63 12.40 -6.93 -3.57
C ILE A 63 11.07 -7.06 -2.82
N PRO A 64 9.88 -6.86 -3.42
CA PRO A 64 8.61 -7.11 -2.73
C PRO A 64 8.50 -8.50 -2.12
N GLN A 65 8.88 -9.54 -2.85
CA GLN A 65 8.85 -10.92 -2.36
C GLN A 65 9.92 -11.17 -1.29
N GLU A 66 11.10 -10.60 -1.44
CA GLU A 66 12.17 -10.72 -0.45
C GLU A 66 11.75 -10.22 0.94
N PHE A 67 10.97 -9.13 1.03
CA PHE A 67 10.38 -8.69 2.30
C PHE A 67 9.53 -9.78 2.95
N VAL A 68 8.68 -10.44 2.17
CA VAL A 68 7.81 -11.52 2.66
C VAL A 68 8.64 -12.73 3.11
N ASP A 69 9.65 -13.12 2.31
CA ASP A 69 10.51 -14.28 2.60
C ASP A 69 11.35 -14.06 3.87
N ARG A 70 11.85 -12.84 4.08
CA ARG A 70 12.59 -12.50 5.31
C ARG A 70 11.70 -12.53 6.54
N MET A 71 10.50 -11.96 6.46
CA MET A 71 9.52 -12.05 7.55
C MET A 71 9.11 -13.50 7.85
N ALA A 72 9.02 -14.36 6.83
CA ALA A 72 8.67 -15.77 7.00
C ALA A 72 9.69 -16.54 7.86
N LYS A 73 10.98 -16.20 7.76
CA LYS A 73 12.05 -16.81 8.59
C LYS A 73 11.86 -16.54 10.08
N GLU A 74 11.22 -15.43 10.41
CA GLU A 74 10.95 -14.97 11.78
C GLU A 74 9.50 -15.26 12.22
N ASN A 75 8.74 -16.09 11.49
CA ASN A 75 7.31 -16.30 11.69
C ASN A 75 6.48 -14.98 11.66
N GLY A 76 7.01 -13.94 11.04
CA GLY A 76 6.40 -12.61 10.94
C GLY A 76 5.35 -12.50 9.84
N THR A 77 5.00 -13.58 9.15
CA THR A 77 3.95 -13.63 8.13
C THR A 77 3.26 -14.99 8.11
N LEU A 78 2.01 -15.00 7.66
CA LEU A 78 1.28 -16.24 7.34
C LEU A 78 1.38 -16.59 5.84
N GLY A 79 2.25 -15.90 5.09
CA GLY A 79 2.42 -16.09 3.65
C GLY A 79 1.27 -15.53 2.83
N HIS A 80 1.22 -15.94 1.56
CA HIS A 80 0.18 -15.55 0.61
C HIS A 80 -1.03 -16.50 0.75
N ILE A 81 -2.16 -15.93 1.16
CA ILE A 81 -3.39 -16.68 1.44
C ILE A 81 -4.45 -16.26 0.45
N ARG A 82 -5.15 -17.22 -0.14
CA ARG A 82 -6.31 -16.94 -0.97
C ARG A 82 -7.41 -16.27 -0.14
N CYS A 83 -7.98 -15.22 -0.69
CA CYS A 83 -9.04 -14.47 -0.04
C CYS A 83 -10.17 -14.20 -1.02
N PRO A 84 -11.41 -14.59 -0.70
CA PRO A 84 -12.57 -14.37 -1.59
C PRO A 84 -12.81 -12.89 -1.92
N ILE A 85 -12.46 -12.01 -0.96
CA ILE A 85 -12.71 -10.57 -1.06
C ILE A 85 -11.55 -9.84 -1.75
N HIS A 86 -10.30 -10.28 -1.49
CA HIS A 86 -9.08 -9.54 -1.84
C HIS A 86 -8.20 -10.28 -2.84
N ASN A 87 -8.68 -11.32 -3.53
CA ASN A 87 -7.92 -12.27 -4.33
C ASN A 87 -6.89 -13.02 -3.49
N SER A 88 -5.95 -12.29 -2.89
CA SER A 88 -5.00 -12.80 -1.92
C SER A 88 -4.71 -11.79 -0.81
N LEU A 89 -4.29 -12.31 0.33
CA LEU A 89 -3.75 -11.56 1.46
C LEU A 89 -2.36 -12.07 1.76
N THR A 90 -1.43 -11.17 2.01
CA THR A 90 -0.16 -11.50 2.65
C THR A 90 -0.19 -10.90 4.03
N ILE A 91 -0.63 -11.70 4.99
CA ILE A 91 -0.77 -11.26 6.38
C ILE A 91 0.61 -11.15 7.00
N ILE A 92 0.93 -9.98 7.55
CA ILE A 92 2.24 -9.65 8.10
C ILE A 92 2.12 -9.12 9.53
N ASN A 93 3.17 -9.36 10.31
CA ASN A 93 3.41 -8.65 11.55
C ASN A 93 4.08 -7.30 11.24
N PRO A 94 3.51 -6.16 11.66
CA PRO A 94 4.04 -4.83 11.35
C PRO A 94 5.42 -4.57 12.00
N HIS A 95 5.72 -5.20 13.12
CA HIS A 95 7.00 -5.05 13.81
C HIS A 95 8.11 -5.74 13.05
N TRP A 96 7.86 -6.97 12.55
CA TRP A 96 8.79 -7.69 11.69
C TRP A 96 9.01 -6.99 10.35
N PHE A 97 7.96 -6.44 9.74
CA PHE A 97 8.14 -5.63 8.53
C PHE A 97 9.08 -4.46 8.77
N ARG A 98 8.92 -3.76 9.90
CA ARG A 98 9.78 -2.63 10.27
C ARG A 98 11.23 -3.06 10.47
N ILE A 99 11.49 -4.17 11.18
CA ILE A 99 12.84 -4.71 11.39
C ILE A 99 13.48 -5.04 10.05
N VAL A 100 12.81 -5.82 9.20
CA VAL A 100 13.29 -6.22 7.88
C VAL A 100 13.57 -5.00 6.99
N ALA A 101 12.75 -3.93 7.08
CA ALA A 101 12.98 -2.70 6.33
C ALA A 101 14.32 -2.03 6.70
N PHE A 102 14.67 -1.99 7.99
CA PHE A 102 15.95 -1.45 8.44
C PHE A 102 17.12 -2.35 8.02
N GLU A 103 17.02 -3.66 8.22
CA GLU A 103 18.03 -4.63 7.81
C GLU A 103 18.34 -4.55 6.31
N MET A 104 17.31 -4.54 5.47
CA MET A 104 17.50 -4.47 4.02
C MET A 104 18.09 -3.13 3.57
N CYS A 105 17.77 -2.01 4.23
CA CYS A 105 18.39 -0.73 3.95
C CYS A 105 19.88 -0.72 4.37
N GLU A 106 20.20 -1.24 5.55
CA GLU A 106 21.57 -1.32 6.07
C GLU A 106 22.43 -2.22 5.18
N GLU A 107 21.98 -3.43 4.85
CA GLU A 107 22.67 -4.36 3.95
C GLU A 107 22.91 -3.79 2.55
N ALA A 108 21.95 -3.00 2.04
CA ALA A 108 22.07 -2.34 0.75
C ALA A 108 23.01 -1.12 0.77
N GLY A 109 23.33 -0.59 1.95
CA GLY A 109 24.12 0.63 2.11
C GLY A 109 23.30 1.91 1.81
N VAL A 110 22.01 1.92 2.15
CA VAL A 110 21.16 3.11 2.04
C VAL A 110 21.43 4.04 3.21
N ASP A 111 21.77 5.30 2.93
CA ASP A 111 21.78 6.35 3.95
C ASP A 111 20.33 6.69 4.33
N VAL A 112 19.92 6.43 5.58
CA VAL A 112 18.55 6.69 6.05
C VAL A 112 18.50 7.93 6.93
N MET A 113 17.58 8.84 6.63
CA MET A 113 17.31 10.04 7.40
C MET A 113 15.87 10.04 7.91
N LEU A 114 15.67 9.68 9.16
CA LEU A 114 14.37 9.71 9.84
C LEU A 114 14.07 11.07 10.45
N TYR A 115 12.81 11.30 10.85
CA TYR A 115 12.35 12.58 11.43
C TYR A 115 12.71 13.78 10.54
N SER A 116 12.62 13.60 9.24
CA SER A 116 13.10 14.55 8.24
C SER A 116 11.99 14.87 7.26
N GLU A 117 11.42 16.06 7.39
CA GLU A 117 10.34 16.56 6.52
C GLU A 117 10.92 17.35 5.36
N LEU A 118 10.48 17.03 4.13
CA LEU A 118 10.84 17.80 2.93
C LEU A 118 10.33 19.24 3.04
N MET A 119 11.23 20.21 3.00
CA MET A 119 10.91 21.63 3.14
C MET A 119 10.79 22.33 1.78
N ASP A 120 11.82 22.25 0.96
CA ASP A 120 11.88 23.01 -0.28
C ASP A 120 12.62 22.26 -1.38
N VAL A 121 12.43 22.71 -2.62
CA VAL A 121 13.04 22.15 -3.85
C VAL A 121 13.58 23.29 -4.71
N LYS A 122 14.87 23.24 -5.03
CA LYS A 122 15.51 24.16 -5.98
C LYS A 122 15.67 23.50 -7.33
N LYS A 123 15.36 24.25 -8.38
CA LYS A 123 15.49 23.81 -9.78
C LYS A 123 16.37 24.77 -10.57
N GLU A 124 16.99 24.20 -11.61
CA GLU A 124 17.55 24.91 -12.73
C GLU A 124 16.84 24.45 -14.02
N GLY A 125 16.02 25.30 -14.61
CA GLY A 125 15.09 24.90 -15.66
C GLY A 125 14.07 23.87 -15.16
N ASP A 126 13.99 22.74 -15.84
CA ASP A 126 13.10 21.62 -15.49
C ASP A 126 13.81 20.51 -14.69
N ARG A 127 14.99 20.81 -14.14
CA ARG A 127 15.79 19.85 -13.37
C ARG A 127 15.87 20.24 -11.90
N ILE A 128 15.58 19.30 -11.01
CA ILE A 128 15.82 19.46 -9.58
C ILE A 128 17.34 19.38 -9.33
N VAL A 129 17.90 20.39 -8.65
CA VAL A 129 19.32 20.44 -8.30
C VAL A 129 19.59 20.26 -6.82
N GLU A 130 18.61 20.63 -5.97
CA GLU A 130 18.77 20.58 -4.52
C GLU A 130 17.38 20.43 -3.87
N ILE A 131 17.35 19.69 -2.78
CA ILE A 131 16.21 19.70 -1.84
C ILE A 131 16.69 20.09 -0.46
N SER A 132 15.83 20.72 0.34
CA SER A 132 16.05 20.91 1.76
C SER A 132 15.04 20.11 2.58
N ALA A 133 15.49 19.63 3.75
CA ALA A 133 14.65 18.91 4.68
C ALA A 133 14.87 19.46 6.12
N LEU A 134 13.78 19.51 6.90
CA LEU A 134 13.83 19.84 8.32
C LEU A 134 14.11 18.57 9.12
N CYS A 135 15.32 18.47 9.64
CA CYS A 135 15.82 17.31 10.37
C CYS A 135 15.86 17.62 11.86
N ARG A 136 14.77 17.34 12.58
CA ARG A 136 14.66 17.62 14.04
C ARG A 136 15.00 19.07 14.42
N GLY A 137 14.53 20.04 13.64
CA GLY A 137 14.76 21.47 13.90
C GLY A 137 15.97 22.06 13.19
N GLU A 138 16.78 21.26 12.51
CA GLU A 138 17.90 21.70 11.67
C GLU A 138 17.55 21.55 10.20
N GLU A 139 17.65 22.61 9.41
CA GLU A 139 17.52 22.55 7.96
C GLU A 139 18.79 22.01 7.35
N ARG A 140 18.65 20.97 6.52
CA ARG A 140 19.75 20.35 5.78
C ARG A 140 19.43 20.30 4.30
N SER A 141 20.42 20.62 3.48
CA SER A 141 20.32 20.57 2.02
C SER A 141 21.09 19.40 1.43
N TYR A 142 20.47 18.78 0.41
CA TYR A 142 20.99 17.62 -0.28
C TYR A 142 20.87 17.80 -1.80
N ARG A 143 21.87 17.32 -2.53
CA ARG A 143 21.89 17.30 -4.00
C ARG A 143 21.91 15.86 -4.50
N ALA A 144 21.27 15.63 -5.66
CA ALA A 144 21.35 14.34 -6.33
C ALA A 144 21.25 14.47 -7.86
N ASN A 145 21.63 13.39 -8.54
CA ASN A 145 21.43 13.27 -9.99
C ASN A 145 19.96 12.93 -10.29
N MET A 146 19.34 12.04 -9.50
CA MET A 146 17.96 11.58 -9.66
C MET A 146 17.18 11.69 -8.34
N PHE A 147 15.89 11.96 -8.45
CA PHE A 147 14.96 12.07 -7.33
C PHE A 147 13.76 11.14 -7.55
N ILE A 148 13.32 10.49 -6.47
CA ILE A 148 12.14 9.61 -6.48
C ILE A 148 11.16 10.08 -5.41
N ASP A 149 9.96 10.49 -5.83
CA ASP A 149 8.87 10.81 -4.91
C ASP A 149 8.08 9.55 -4.56
N ALA A 150 8.22 9.10 -3.34
CA ALA A 150 7.46 7.99 -2.76
C ALA A 150 6.67 8.43 -1.50
N THR A 151 6.36 9.73 -1.39
CA THR A 151 5.66 10.30 -0.24
C THR A 151 4.21 9.85 -0.13
N GLY A 152 3.64 9.30 -1.21
CA GLY A 152 2.25 8.92 -1.31
C GLY A 152 1.28 10.08 -1.56
N ASP A 153 1.73 11.32 -1.32
CA ASP A 153 0.97 12.56 -1.51
C ASP A 153 1.62 13.46 -2.58
N ALA A 154 2.61 12.96 -3.31
CA ALA A 154 3.40 13.67 -4.34
C ALA A 154 4.04 14.96 -3.82
N CYS A 155 4.50 14.98 -2.55
CA CYS A 155 5.02 16.18 -1.92
C CYS A 155 6.24 16.76 -2.63
N LEU A 156 7.17 15.90 -3.07
CA LEU A 156 8.35 16.33 -3.82
C LEU A 156 7.97 16.84 -5.22
N ALA A 157 7.08 16.12 -5.90
CA ALA A 157 6.62 16.48 -7.24
C ALA A 157 5.89 17.83 -7.25
N VAL A 158 4.98 18.05 -6.31
CA VAL A 158 4.25 19.32 -6.17
C VAL A 158 5.20 20.47 -5.88
N LYS A 159 6.15 20.29 -4.94
CA LYS A 159 7.16 21.33 -4.62
C LYS A 159 8.11 21.61 -5.78
N ALA A 160 8.42 20.59 -6.59
CA ALA A 160 9.21 20.74 -7.81
C ALA A 160 8.44 21.42 -8.95
N GLY A 161 7.15 21.68 -8.81
CA GLY A 161 6.31 22.20 -9.88
C GLY A 161 6.06 21.19 -11.00
N ALA A 162 6.06 19.89 -10.66
CA ALA A 162 5.60 18.87 -11.58
C ALA A 162 4.11 19.06 -11.86
N GLU A 163 3.69 18.74 -13.09
CA GLU A 163 2.28 18.70 -13.43
C GLU A 163 1.61 17.60 -12.59
N CYS A 164 0.68 17.99 -11.72
CA CYS A 164 0.01 17.11 -10.79
C CYS A 164 -1.51 17.28 -10.84
N ARG A 165 -2.23 16.23 -10.46
CA ARG A 165 -3.70 16.25 -10.34
C ARG A 165 -4.16 15.59 -9.05
N LYS A 166 -5.34 15.98 -8.60
CA LYS A 166 -6.04 15.44 -7.45
C LYS A 166 -7.54 15.48 -7.73
N ASN A 167 -8.27 14.44 -7.34
CA ASN A 167 -9.73 14.43 -7.50
C ASN A 167 -10.39 15.43 -6.54
N ALA A 168 -11.48 16.04 -6.99
CA ALA A 168 -12.24 16.99 -6.15
C ALA A 168 -12.93 16.30 -4.95
N LYS A 169 -13.31 15.03 -5.11
CA LYS A 169 -13.89 14.21 -4.04
C LYS A 169 -12.96 13.03 -3.78
N LEU A 170 -12.27 13.08 -2.65
CA LEU A 170 -11.31 12.06 -2.24
C LEU A 170 -11.99 10.88 -1.54
N GLN A 171 -11.44 9.69 -1.73
CA GLN A 171 -11.86 8.51 -1.00
C GLN A 171 -11.61 8.70 0.51
N PRO A 172 -12.49 8.17 1.39
CA PRO A 172 -12.33 8.33 2.82
C PRO A 172 -11.01 7.74 3.33
N ALA A 173 -10.42 8.40 4.32
CA ALA A 173 -9.30 7.87 5.07
C ALA A 173 -9.77 6.89 6.17
N ALA A 174 -8.83 6.14 6.74
CA ALA A 174 -9.11 5.23 7.86
C ALA A 174 -7.88 5.10 8.76
N LEU A 175 -8.11 4.89 10.05
CA LEU A 175 -7.08 4.53 11.01
C LEU A 175 -7.31 3.07 11.43
N THR A 176 -6.38 2.19 11.11
CA THR A 176 -6.47 0.79 11.52
C THR A 176 -5.94 0.60 12.94
N PHE A 177 -6.39 -0.46 13.59
CA PHE A 177 -5.92 -0.82 14.92
C PHE A 177 -5.93 -2.33 15.09
N SER A 178 -5.18 -2.83 16.08
CA SER A 178 -5.13 -4.25 16.41
C SER A 178 -5.79 -4.53 17.74
N ILE A 179 -6.47 -5.65 17.81
CA ILE A 179 -7.11 -6.20 19.00
C ILE A 179 -6.41 -7.50 19.35
N GLY A 180 -6.07 -7.67 20.63
CA GLY A 180 -5.59 -8.92 21.20
C GLY A 180 -6.61 -9.56 22.13
N GLY A 181 -6.36 -10.80 22.56
CA GLY A 181 -7.25 -11.54 23.46
C GLY A 181 -8.53 -12.07 22.79
N VAL A 182 -8.53 -12.22 21.47
CA VAL A 182 -9.68 -12.72 20.72
C VAL A 182 -9.70 -14.24 20.75
N ASN A 183 -10.84 -14.82 21.18
CA ASN A 183 -11.11 -16.25 21.07
C ASN A 183 -11.67 -16.58 19.67
N LEU A 184 -10.75 -16.84 18.72
CA LEU A 184 -11.12 -17.12 17.33
C LEU A 184 -11.92 -18.43 17.18
N ASP A 185 -11.81 -19.39 18.10
CA ASP A 185 -12.58 -20.63 18.05
C ASP A 185 -14.04 -20.37 18.44
N ALA A 186 -14.29 -19.59 19.49
CA ALA A 186 -15.64 -19.16 19.87
C ALA A 186 -16.27 -18.31 18.76
N PHE A 187 -15.51 -17.38 18.16
CA PHE A 187 -15.97 -16.60 17.01
C PHE A 187 -16.37 -17.48 15.83
N LYS A 188 -15.54 -18.46 15.46
CA LYS A 188 -15.85 -19.39 14.37
C LYS A 188 -17.02 -20.31 14.68
N ALA A 189 -17.18 -20.74 15.93
CA ALA A 189 -18.35 -21.52 16.38
C ALA A 189 -19.64 -20.72 16.17
N TYR A 190 -19.65 -19.45 16.59
CA TYR A 190 -20.77 -18.55 16.34
C TYR A 190 -21.10 -18.43 14.85
N LEU A 191 -20.10 -18.23 13.98
CA LEU A 191 -20.34 -18.10 12.53
C LEU A 191 -20.87 -19.39 11.87
N LYS A 192 -20.59 -20.57 12.45
CA LYS A 192 -21.19 -21.84 11.97
C LYS A 192 -22.67 -21.90 12.26
N GLU A 193 -23.09 -21.38 13.41
CA GLU A 193 -24.50 -21.32 13.84
C GLU A 193 -25.24 -20.13 13.18
N HIS A 194 -24.52 -19.05 12.86
CA HIS A 194 -25.05 -17.81 12.32
C HIS A 194 -24.34 -17.41 11.01
N PRO A 195 -24.49 -18.20 9.92
CA PRO A 195 -23.80 -17.93 8.66
C PRO A 195 -24.23 -16.62 7.99
N GLU A 196 -25.40 -16.07 8.31
CA GLU A 196 -25.90 -14.78 7.88
C GLU A 196 -25.07 -13.60 8.44
N SER A 197 -24.37 -13.81 9.56
CA SER A 197 -23.52 -12.80 10.20
C SER A 197 -22.25 -12.46 9.42
N ALA A 198 -21.92 -13.23 8.37
CA ALA A 198 -20.70 -13.02 7.59
C ALA A 198 -20.96 -13.14 6.09
N LYS A 199 -20.16 -12.40 5.33
CA LYS A 199 -19.97 -12.70 3.90
C LYS A 199 -18.97 -13.85 3.77
N LEU A 200 -19.46 -15.07 3.67
CA LEU A 200 -18.66 -16.28 3.53
C LEU A 200 -18.18 -16.49 2.06
N PRO A 201 -17.18 -17.36 1.82
CA PRO A 201 -16.53 -17.54 0.51
C PRO A 201 -17.44 -17.75 -0.69
N ASP A 202 -18.55 -18.47 -0.52
CA ASP A 202 -19.52 -18.77 -1.60
C ASP A 202 -20.11 -17.52 -2.26
N THR A 203 -20.05 -16.38 -1.57
CA THR A 203 -20.62 -15.10 -2.03
C THR A 203 -19.81 -14.45 -3.16
N TYR A 204 -18.55 -14.86 -3.38
CA TYR A 204 -17.59 -14.16 -4.26
C TYR A 204 -17.04 -15.01 -5.40
N GLY A 205 -17.59 -16.21 -5.65
CA GLY A 205 -17.20 -17.06 -6.78
C GLY A 205 -15.78 -17.61 -6.73
N MET A 206 -15.11 -17.56 -5.59
CA MET A 206 -13.76 -18.13 -5.43
C MET A 206 -13.80 -19.58 -4.99
N LYS A 207 -12.79 -20.36 -5.42
CA LYS A 207 -12.63 -21.78 -5.08
C LYS A 207 -12.20 -22.06 -3.62
N GLN A 208 -12.46 -21.16 -2.66
CA GLN A 208 -12.28 -21.42 -1.25
C GLN A 208 -13.61 -21.94 -0.68
N THR A 209 -13.61 -23.14 -0.14
CA THR A 209 -14.82 -23.70 0.49
C THR A 209 -15.04 -23.10 1.88
N LYS A 210 -16.30 -23.17 2.38
CA LYS A 210 -16.59 -22.81 3.78
C LYS A 210 -15.72 -23.61 4.76
N ALA A 211 -15.50 -24.90 4.50
CA ALA A 211 -14.63 -25.73 5.34
C ALA A 211 -13.22 -25.14 5.42
N GLN A 212 -12.61 -24.81 4.30
CA GLN A 212 -11.26 -24.17 4.27
C GLN A 212 -11.23 -22.84 5.03
N PHE A 213 -12.28 -22.03 4.98
CA PHE A 213 -12.37 -20.81 5.78
C PHE A 213 -12.37 -21.12 7.28
N PHE A 214 -13.18 -22.08 7.73
CA PHE A 214 -13.27 -22.44 9.15
C PHE A 214 -12.02 -23.15 9.68
N GLU A 215 -11.30 -23.87 8.84
CA GLU A 215 -10.05 -24.54 9.19
C GLU A 215 -8.84 -23.59 9.16
N SER A 216 -8.89 -22.55 8.31
CA SER A 216 -7.77 -21.62 8.14
C SER A 216 -7.52 -20.81 9.41
N ARG A 217 -6.25 -20.72 9.81
CA ARG A 217 -5.80 -19.75 10.83
C ARG A 217 -5.86 -18.32 10.33
N ALA A 218 -5.75 -18.12 9.02
CA ALA A 218 -5.63 -16.84 8.38
C ALA A 218 -6.86 -16.55 7.51
N PHE A 219 -7.58 -15.49 7.82
CA PHE A 219 -8.78 -15.09 7.09
C PHE A 219 -9.10 -13.61 7.25
N THR A 220 -9.93 -13.12 6.33
CA THR A 220 -10.62 -11.83 6.45
C THR A 220 -12.08 -12.10 6.87
N PHE A 221 -12.55 -11.32 7.80
CA PHE A 221 -13.95 -11.23 8.17
C PHE A 221 -14.58 -9.94 7.68
N THR A 222 -15.79 -10.04 7.14
CA THR A 222 -16.68 -8.93 6.84
C THR A 222 -18.09 -9.33 7.22
N GLY A 223 -18.70 -8.62 8.18
CA GLY A 223 -20.02 -9.05 8.65
C GLY A 223 -20.55 -8.30 9.86
N PHE A 224 -21.36 -9.00 10.64
CA PHE A 224 -22.09 -8.53 11.82
C PHE A 224 -23.18 -7.49 11.55
N PRO A 225 -23.92 -7.54 10.42
CA PRO A 225 -24.96 -6.54 10.16
C PRO A 225 -26.07 -6.56 11.23
N GLU A 226 -26.48 -7.74 11.71
CA GLU A 226 -27.51 -7.92 12.74
C GLU A 226 -27.04 -7.45 14.12
N LEU A 227 -25.75 -7.65 14.46
CA LEU A 227 -25.20 -7.17 15.72
C LEU A 227 -25.02 -5.66 15.72
N ILE A 228 -24.66 -5.07 14.56
CA ILE A 228 -24.60 -3.63 14.38
C ILE A 228 -25.98 -3.03 14.53
N GLU A 229 -27.02 -3.63 13.92
CA GLU A 229 -28.39 -3.13 14.04
C GLU A 229 -28.87 -3.20 15.51
N LYS A 230 -28.59 -4.29 16.21
CA LYS A 230 -28.86 -4.42 17.65
C LYS A 230 -28.15 -3.35 18.47
N ALA A 231 -26.90 -3.06 18.15
CA ALA A 231 -26.13 -2.02 18.84
C ALA A 231 -26.63 -0.59 18.51
N LYS A 232 -27.09 -0.33 17.27
CA LYS A 232 -27.74 0.92 16.89
C LYS A 232 -29.03 1.15 17.70
N GLN A 233 -29.88 0.13 17.81
CA GLN A 233 -31.13 0.20 18.58
C GLN A 233 -30.88 0.45 20.06
N ALA A 234 -29.75 -0.04 20.60
CA ALA A 234 -29.32 0.21 21.98
C ALA A 234 -28.62 1.57 22.18
N GLY A 235 -28.33 2.32 21.10
CA GLY A 235 -27.59 3.60 21.16
C GLY A 235 -26.06 3.43 21.30
N ASP A 236 -25.54 2.22 21.13
CA ASP A 236 -24.11 1.90 21.30
C ASP A 236 -23.29 1.97 20.00
N TYR A 237 -23.96 2.17 18.85
CA TYR A 237 -23.31 2.20 17.54
C TYR A 237 -23.90 3.31 16.65
N ASP A 238 -23.08 4.33 16.33
CA ASP A 238 -23.43 5.45 15.48
C ASP A 238 -22.33 5.72 14.40
N LEU A 239 -21.57 4.66 14.05
CA LEU A 239 -20.47 4.79 13.10
C LEU A 239 -20.97 4.74 11.64
N PRO A 240 -20.26 5.44 10.70
CA PRO A 240 -20.62 5.45 9.28
C PRO A 240 -20.20 4.15 8.57
N ARG A 241 -20.55 3.01 9.17
CA ARG A 241 -20.23 1.66 8.66
C ARG A 241 -21.36 0.70 8.97
N ASP A 242 -21.76 -0.08 7.98
CA ASP A 242 -22.81 -1.10 8.05
C ASP A 242 -22.25 -2.52 8.34
N ARG A 243 -20.92 -2.63 8.49
CA ARG A 243 -20.21 -3.89 8.69
C ARG A 243 -18.91 -3.71 9.43
N ILE A 244 -18.51 -4.75 10.14
CA ILE A 244 -17.18 -4.87 10.73
C ILE A 244 -16.26 -5.56 9.73
N ILE A 245 -15.02 -5.05 9.60
CA ILE A 245 -13.97 -5.66 8.78
C ILE A 245 -12.76 -5.86 9.66
N PHE A 246 -12.29 -7.11 9.76
CA PHE A 246 -11.01 -7.42 10.38
C PHE A 246 -10.29 -8.57 9.66
N MET A 247 -9.00 -8.69 9.90
CA MET A 247 -8.14 -9.76 9.41
C MET A 247 -7.32 -10.32 10.55
N THR A 248 -7.09 -11.64 10.54
CA THR A 248 -6.19 -12.26 11.53
C THR A 248 -4.76 -11.76 11.36
N LEU A 249 -3.99 -11.76 12.44
CA LEU A 249 -2.56 -11.48 12.45
C LEU A 249 -1.77 -12.78 12.68
N PRO A 250 -0.44 -12.77 12.46
CA PRO A 250 0.42 -13.93 12.72
C PRO A 250 0.36 -14.40 14.18
N GLU A 251 0.20 -13.49 15.12
CA GLU A 251 0.07 -13.78 16.56
C GLU A 251 -1.29 -14.40 16.87
N PRO A 252 -1.32 -15.51 17.65
CA PRO A 252 -2.57 -16.13 18.08
C PRO A 252 -3.49 -15.17 18.85
N GLY A 253 -4.78 -15.17 18.52
CA GLY A 253 -5.76 -14.33 19.19
C GLY A 253 -5.63 -12.84 18.89
N GLN A 254 -4.89 -12.46 17.85
CA GLN A 254 -4.82 -11.09 17.39
C GLN A 254 -5.48 -10.89 16.03
N VAL A 255 -6.15 -9.76 15.90
CA VAL A 255 -6.77 -9.32 14.64
C VAL A 255 -6.48 -7.84 14.39
N MET A 256 -6.31 -7.48 13.13
CA MET A 256 -6.27 -6.09 12.67
C MET A 256 -7.67 -5.68 12.20
N VAL A 257 -8.15 -4.54 12.66
CA VAL A 257 -9.47 -3.99 12.33
C VAL A 257 -9.33 -2.83 11.35
N ASN A 258 -10.05 -2.92 10.22
CA ASN A 258 -10.14 -1.87 9.20
C ASN A 258 -11.59 -1.40 9.03
N THR A 259 -12.16 -0.86 10.11
CA THR A 259 -13.58 -0.46 10.15
C THR A 259 -13.78 1.04 10.28
N THR A 260 -12.81 1.79 10.82
CA THR A 260 -12.93 3.26 10.90
C THR A 260 -13.09 3.90 9.53
N ARG A 261 -13.73 5.07 9.48
CA ARG A 261 -13.96 5.80 8.24
C ARG A 261 -14.07 7.30 8.51
N ALA A 262 -13.14 8.08 7.98
CA ALA A 262 -13.19 9.53 7.97
C ALA A 262 -13.43 10.01 6.52
N ASN A 263 -14.57 10.66 6.29
CA ASN A 263 -14.95 11.18 4.97
C ASN A 263 -14.41 12.59 4.75
N GLY A 264 -14.21 12.97 3.47
CA GLY A 264 -13.81 14.33 3.10
C GLY A 264 -12.37 14.70 3.49
N VAL A 265 -11.51 13.71 3.72
CA VAL A 265 -10.15 13.93 4.18
C VAL A 265 -9.20 14.19 3.01
N ASP A 266 -8.54 15.34 3.05
CA ASP A 266 -7.42 15.69 2.18
C ASP A 266 -6.10 15.58 2.95
N THR A 267 -5.36 14.50 2.73
CA THR A 267 -4.09 14.26 3.44
C THR A 267 -2.94 15.20 3.05
N SER A 268 -3.16 16.04 2.04
CA SER A 268 -2.23 17.14 1.71
C SER A 268 -2.47 18.40 2.57
N GLN A 269 -3.50 18.39 3.44
CA GLN A 269 -3.88 19.49 4.33
C GLN A 269 -3.80 19.04 5.79
N VAL A 270 -2.96 19.71 6.58
CA VAL A 270 -2.69 19.30 7.97
C VAL A 270 -3.93 19.30 8.84
N ASP A 271 -4.78 20.32 8.72
CA ASP A 271 -6.01 20.42 9.53
C ASP A 271 -6.98 19.29 9.24
N SER A 272 -7.11 18.90 7.96
CA SER A 272 -7.94 17.77 7.54
C SER A 272 -7.45 16.44 8.11
N VAL A 273 -6.12 16.25 8.19
CA VAL A 273 -5.52 15.06 8.82
C VAL A 273 -5.80 15.04 10.31
N ILE A 274 -5.66 16.18 11.01
CA ILE A 274 -5.91 16.29 12.45
C ILE A 274 -7.37 15.96 12.78
N GLU A 275 -8.33 16.51 12.03
CA GLU A 275 -9.76 16.22 12.20
C GLU A 275 -10.06 14.73 12.01
N ALA A 276 -9.47 14.12 10.98
CA ALA A 276 -9.62 12.69 10.70
C ALA A 276 -9.03 11.81 11.81
N GLU A 277 -7.89 12.18 12.36
CA GLU A 277 -7.27 11.47 13.49
C GLU A 277 -8.21 11.50 14.72
N PHE A 278 -8.72 12.67 15.11
CA PHE A 278 -9.67 12.77 16.21
C PHE A 278 -10.92 11.92 15.97
N GLU A 279 -11.47 11.97 14.77
CA GLU A 279 -12.67 11.20 14.42
C GLU A 279 -12.40 9.68 14.49
N CYS A 280 -11.31 9.22 13.90
CA CYS A 280 -10.97 7.80 13.92
C CYS A 280 -10.70 7.28 15.35
N HIS A 281 -10.06 8.08 16.21
CA HIS A 281 -9.85 7.70 17.62
C HIS A 281 -11.18 7.58 18.39
N ARG A 282 -12.14 8.47 18.16
CA ARG A 282 -13.50 8.33 18.71
C ARG A 282 -14.18 7.05 18.24
N GLN A 283 -14.04 6.73 16.95
CA GLN A 283 -14.59 5.50 16.36
C GLN A 283 -13.93 4.25 16.94
N ILE A 284 -12.60 4.23 17.14
CA ILE A 284 -11.89 3.09 17.76
C ILE A 284 -12.45 2.82 19.16
N LYS A 285 -12.65 3.85 19.98
CA LYS A 285 -13.22 3.70 21.31
C LYS A 285 -14.61 3.04 21.27
N LYS A 286 -15.48 3.47 20.34
CA LYS A 286 -16.82 2.89 20.13
C LYS A 286 -16.75 1.46 19.60
N LEU A 287 -15.85 1.18 18.67
CA LEU A 287 -15.62 -0.17 18.14
C LEU A 287 -15.14 -1.14 19.23
N MET A 288 -14.23 -0.72 20.13
CA MET A 288 -13.81 -1.54 21.25
C MET A 288 -14.97 -1.86 22.21
N HIS A 289 -15.89 -0.91 22.43
CA HIS A 289 -17.12 -1.18 23.19
C HIS A 289 -18.03 -2.18 22.47
N PHE A 290 -18.25 -1.99 21.16
CA PHE A 290 -19.02 -2.91 20.32
C PHE A 290 -18.45 -4.33 20.37
N PHE A 291 -17.16 -4.49 20.18
CA PHE A 291 -16.51 -5.81 20.19
C PHE A 291 -16.76 -6.53 21.52
N ARG A 292 -16.46 -5.89 22.64
CA ARG A 292 -16.62 -6.51 23.97
C ARG A 292 -18.07 -6.86 24.33
N LYS A 293 -19.03 -6.07 23.88
CA LYS A 293 -20.42 -6.22 24.29
C LYS A 293 -21.24 -7.08 23.33
N TYR A 294 -20.91 -7.07 22.03
CA TYR A 294 -21.75 -7.65 20.99
C TYR A 294 -21.10 -8.78 20.21
N ALA A 295 -19.77 -8.77 20.03
CA ALA A 295 -19.09 -9.68 19.13
C ALA A 295 -18.65 -10.96 19.85
N PRO A 296 -19.20 -12.15 19.50
CA PRO A 296 -18.82 -13.42 20.12
C PRO A 296 -17.33 -13.72 19.93
N GLY A 297 -16.66 -14.12 21.03
CA GLY A 297 -15.23 -14.37 21.06
C GLY A 297 -14.37 -13.15 21.30
N PHE A 298 -14.97 -11.95 21.48
CA PHE A 298 -14.25 -10.69 21.74
C PHE A 298 -14.51 -10.13 23.15
N GLU A 299 -15.17 -10.86 24.02
CA GLU A 299 -15.62 -10.40 25.34
C GLU A 299 -14.45 -9.88 26.18
N ASP A 300 -13.31 -10.58 26.17
CA ASP A 300 -12.10 -10.27 26.93
C ASP A 300 -11.04 -9.55 26.10
N CYS A 301 -11.41 -9.04 24.92
CA CYS A 301 -10.46 -8.43 24.02
C CYS A 301 -9.91 -7.08 24.55
N PHE A 302 -8.70 -6.76 24.16
CA PHE A 302 -8.03 -5.50 24.49
C PHE A 302 -7.43 -4.82 23.25
N LEU A 303 -7.33 -3.50 23.31
CA LEU A 303 -6.65 -2.72 22.28
C LEU A 303 -5.14 -2.99 22.34
N ALA A 304 -4.61 -3.65 21.32
CA ALA A 304 -3.19 -4.02 21.27
C ALA A 304 -2.33 -2.90 20.66
N SER A 305 -2.79 -2.29 19.56
CA SER A 305 -2.09 -1.17 18.92
C SER A 305 -3.04 -0.32 18.09
N ILE A 306 -2.61 0.90 17.79
CA ILE A 306 -3.23 1.77 16.78
C ILE A 306 -2.17 2.05 15.71
N SER A 307 -2.58 2.12 14.44
CA SER A 307 -1.68 2.50 13.34
C SER A 307 -0.95 3.81 13.65
N PRO A 308 0.36 3.89 13.37
CA PRO A 308 1.13 5.11 13.60
C PRO A 308 0.80 6.24 12.64
N CYS A 309 -0.01 6.00 11.62
CA CYS A 309 -0.40 7.00 10.63
C CYS A 309 -1.79 6.70 10.04
N LEU A 310 -2.48 7.78 9.68
CA LEU A 310 -3.75 7.71 8.97
C LEU A 310 -3.56 7.07 7.59
N GLY A 311 -4.39 6.10 7.26
CA GLY A 311 -4.41 5.45 5.95
C GLY A 311 -5.14 6.29 4.92
N SER A 312 -4.40 7.08 4.13
CA SER A 312 -4.92 7.78 2.96
C SER A 312 -5.03 6.83 1.77
N ARG A 313 -6.18 6.86 1.11
CA ARG A 313 -6.40 6.06 -0.11
C ARG A 313 -6.04 6.82 -1.36
N GLU A 314 -6.14 8.15 -1.33
CA GLU A 314 -6.01 9.00 -2.49
C GLU A 314 -5.48 10.38 -2.10
N SER A 315 -4.63 10.96 -2.95
CA SER A 315 -4.07 12.30 -2.81
C SER A 315 -3.57 12.81 -4.17
N TRP A 316 -2.58 13.70 -4.18
CA TRP A 316 -1.94 14.18 -5.40
C TRP A 316 -1.22 13.03 -6.16
N ARG A 317 -1.32 13.08 -7.49
CA ARG A 317 -0.64 12.19 -8.45
C ARG A 317 0.01 13.04 -9.52
N ILE A 318 1.15 12.61 -10.05
CA ILE A 318 1.74 13.30 -11.19
C ILE A 318 0.92 13.08 -12.46
N VAL A 319 1.09 13.98 -13.43
CA VAL A 319 0.84 13.70 -14.85
C VAL A 319 2.15 13.15 -15.42
N GLY A 320 2.16 11.86 -15.72
CA GLY A 320 3.34 11.16 -16.25
C GLY A 320 3.41 11.19 -17.77
N GLU A 321 4.50 10.64 -18.32
CA GLU A 321 4.65 10.39 -19.76
C GLU A 321 3.54 9.49 -20.32
N LYS A 322 3.04 8.56 -19.46
CA LYS A 322 1.82 7.80 -19.68
C LYS A 322 0.89 7.93 -18.48
N THR A 323 -0.38 7.74 -18.71
CA THR A 323 -1.39 7.59 -17.65
C THR A 323 -2.04 6.24 -17.81
N LEU A 324 -2.05 5.44 -16.73
CA LEU A 324 -2.82 4.20 -16.70
C LEU A 324 -4.29 4.56 -16.46
N THR A 325 -5.17 4.07 -17.32
CA THR A 325 -6.62 4.31 -17.26
C THR A 325 -7.37 3.01 -17.09
N THR A 326 -8.66 3.11 -16.80
CA THR A 326 -9.56 1.96 -16.61
C THR A 326 -9.63 1.05 -17.85
N ASP A 327 -9.33 1.56 -19.05
CA ASP A 327 -9.30 0.78 -20.29
C ASP A 327 -8.29 -0.39 -20.24
N ALA A 328 -7.26 -0.31 -19.40
CA ALA A 328 -6.32 -1.41 -19.20
C ALA A 328 -6.97 -2.69 -18.61
N LEU A 329 -8.17 -2.58 -18.05
CA LEU A 329 -8.95 -3.72 -17.57
C LEU A 329 -9.59 -4.50 -18.73
N ASP A 330 -9.75 -3.88 -19.90
CA ASP A 330 -10.32 -4.51 -21.08
C ASP A 330 -9.30 -5.51 -21.64
N GLY A 331 -9.59 -6.81 -21.49
CA GLY A 331 -8.71 -7.89 -21.91
C GLY A 331 -7.45 -8.08 -21.03
N TRP A 332 -7.41 -7.53 -19.80
CA TRP A 332 -6.34 -7.73 -18.83
C TRP A 332 -4.95 -7.42 -19.40
N GLN A 333 -4.80 -6.22 -19.94
CA GLN A 333 -3.64 -5.85 -20.74
C GLN A 333 -2.35 -5.80 -19.89
N ILE A 334 -1.31 -6.43 -20.39
CA ILE A 334 0.07 -6.30 -19.90
C ILE A 334 0.91 -5.69 -21.04
N PRO A 335 0.92 -4.37 -21.18
CA PRO A 335 1.74 -3.69 -22.20
C PRO A 335 3.20 -4.10 -22.15
N GLU A 336 3.89 -4.07 -23.28
CA GLU A 336 5.31 -4.44 -23.40
C GLU A 336 6.24 -3.56 -22.55
N ASP A 337 5.81 -2.35 -22.20
CA ASP A 337 6.53 -1.42 -21.35
C ASP A 337 6.13 -1.51 -19.86
N SER A 338 5.40 -2.56 -19.45
CA SER A 338 5.03 -2.78 -18.06
C SER A 338 6.25 -3.08 -17.21
N VAL A 339 6.38 -2.42 -16.06
CA VAL A 339 7.51 -2.56 -15.13
C VAL A 339 7.14 -3.19 -13.80
N THR A 340 5.86 -3.41 -13.57
CA THR A 340 5.30 -4.23 -12.48
C THR A 340 3.89 -4.67 -12.87
N LEU A 341 3.35 -5.64 -12.14
CA LEU A 341 1.98 -6.12 -12.31
C LEU A 341 1.11 -5.73 -11.12
N ALA A 342 -0.17 -5.57 -11.37
CA ALA A 342 -1.19 -5.25 -10.36
C ALA A 342 -2.26 -6.33 -10.36
N GLY A 343 -2.23 -7.21 -9.35
CA GLY A 343 -3.08 -8.42 -9.24
C GLY A 343 -4.19 -8.30 -8.20
N TYR A 344 -4.75 -7.10 -8.01
CA TYR A 344 -5.79 -6.86 -7.02
C TYR A 344 -7.13 -6.50 -7.69
N ASN A 345 -8.19 -6.41 -6.91
CA ASN A 345 -9.49 -5.92 -7.36
C ASN A 345 -9.49 -4.39 -7.52
N VAL A 346 -10.39 -3.86 -8.32
CA VAL A 346 -10.67 -2.43 -8.32
C VAL A 346 -11.46 -2.10 -7.05
N ASP A 347 -10.79 -1.51 -6.08
CA ASP A 347 -11.30 -1.19 -4.74
C ASP A 347 -11.53 0.31 -4.61
N VAL A 348 -12.78 0.73 -4.72
CA VAL A 348 -13.18 2.14 -4.65
C VAL A 348 -14.12 2.36 -3.46
N HIS A 349 -13.64 3.12 -2.49
CA HIS A 349 -14.47 3.60 -1.39
C HIS A 349 -15.23 4.84 -1.82
N VAL A 350 -16.55 4.73 -1.98
CA VAL A 350 -17.37 5.86 -2.48
C VAL A 350 -17.31 7.01 -1.48
N PRO A 351 -16.89 8.22 -1.90
CA PRO A 351 -16.85 9.40 -1.03
C PRO A 351 -18.21 9.72 -0.42
N HIS A 352 -18.22 10.12 0.86
CA HIS A 352 -19.44 10.50 1.62
C HIS A 352 -20.55 9.42 1.63
N SER A 353 -20.19 8.15 1.49
CA SER A 353 -21.11 7.02 1.50
C SER A 353 -20.53 5.89 2.36
N GLU A 354 -21.39 5.00 2.86
CA GLU A 354 -20.98 3.74 3.51
C GLU A 354 -20.52 2.69 2.47
N LEU A 355 -20.78 2.95 1.19
CA LEU A 355 -20.57 2.00 0.11
C LEU A 355 -19.09 1.78 -0.21
N LEU A 356 -18.81 0.53 -0.49
CA LEU A 356 -17.58 0.04 -1.06
C LEU A 356 -17.90 -0.63 -2.40
N SER A 357 -17.33 -0.13 -3.48
CA SER A 357 -17.35 -0.81 -4.77
C SER A 357 -16.10 -1.67 -4.87
N LEU A 358 -16.27 -2.97 -4.91
CA LEU A 358 -15.20 -3.93 -5.11
C LEU A 358 -15.49 -4.70 -6.41
N GLN A 359 -14.84 -4.29 -7.48
CA GLN A 359 -14.97 -4.96 -8.78
C GLN A 359 -13.88 -6.01 -8.91
N PRO A 360 -14.23 -7.30 -9.05
CA PRO A 360 -13.26 -8.36 -9.24
C PRO A 360 -12.45 -8.16 -10.52
N VAL A 361 -11.13 -8.38 -10.44
CA VAL A 361 -10.20 -8.40 -11.56
C VAL A 361 -9.64 -9.81 -11.66
N GLU A 362 -9.94 -10.50 -12.77
CA GLU A 362 -9.63 -11.92 -12.92
C GLU A 362 -8.13 -12.16 -13.07
N HIS A 363 -7.47 -11.34 -13.90
CA HIS A 363 -6.04 -11.44 -14.16
C HIS A 363 -5.34 -10.12 -13.83
N ALA A 364 -4.06 -10.18 -13.52
CA ALA A 364 -3.29 -8.98 -13.28
C ALA A 364 -3.16 -8.12 -14.56
N VAL A 365 -3.06 -6.81 -14.36
CA VAL A 365 -2.76 -5.84 -15.41
C VAL A 365 -1.36 -5.28 -15.24
N GLY A 366 -0.73 -4.87 -16.35
CA GLY A 366 0.59 -4.26 -16.33
C GLY A 366 0.54 -2.77 -15.98
N VAL A 367 1.54 -2.30 -15.23
CA VAL A 367 1.76 -0.89 -14.95
C VAL A 367 2.87 -0.39 -15.88
N PRO A 368 2.58 0.47 -16.87
CA PRO A 368 3.56 0.97 -17.83
C PRO A 368 4.61 1.87 -17.16
N TYR A 369 5.86 1.80 -17.61
CA TYR A 369 6.96 2.62 -17.09
C TYR A 369 6.66 4.12 -17.08
N GLY A 370 6.08 4.64 -18.17
CA GLY A 370 5.77 6.07 -18.30
C GLY A 370 4.81 6.61 -17.23
N THR A 371 4.12 5.75 -16.46
CA THR A 371 3.30 6.18 -15.33
C THR A 371 4.12 6.64 -14.12
N LEU A 372 5.39 6.25 -14.06
CA LEU A 372 6.35 6.61 -13.00
C LEU A 372 7.24 7.80 -13.39
N VAL A 373 7.21 8.26 -14.64
CA VAL A 373 8.06 9.31 -15.17
C VAL A 373 7.32 10.63 -15.20
N SER A 374 7.87 11.67 -14.55
CA SER A 374 7.30 13.02 -14.61
C SER A 374 7.39 13.59 -16.02
N LYS A 375 6.29 14.19 -16.51
CA LYS A 375 6.20 14.75 -17.86
C LYS A 375 7.07 16.00 -18.05
N ASN A 376 7.21 16.82 -17.01
CA ASN A 376 7.82 18.14 -17.10
C ASN A 376 9.00 18.38 -16.14
N ILE A 377 9.41 17.37 -15.34
CA ILE A 377 10.61 17.44 -14.51
C ILE A 377 11.56 16.35 -14.94
N GLU A 378 12.74 16.76 -15.44
CA GLU A 378 13.69 15.88 -16.15
C GLU A 378 14.27 14.74 -15.33
N ASN A 379 14.49 14.93 -14.03
CA ASN A 379 15.15 13.95 -13.15
C ASN A 379 14.27 13.49 -11.99
N LEU A 380 12.95 13.50 -12.21
CA LEU A 380 11.96 13.06 -11.23
C LEU A 380 11.25 11.79 -11.69
N LEU A 381 11.34 10.77 -10.86
CA LEU A 381 10.51 9.58 -10.89
C LEU A 381 9.56 9.58 -9.70
N VAL A 382 8.50 8.78 -9.77
CA VAL A 382 7.59 8.56 -8.64
C VAL A 382 7.36 7.08 -8.40
N ALA A 383 6.93 6.72 -7.19
CA ALA A 383 6.52 5.37 -6.86
C ALA A 383 5.30 5.34 -5.95
N GLY A 384 4.44 4.33 -6.13
CA GLY A 384 3.27 4.14 -5.31
C GLY A 384 2.09 5.04 -5.69
N ARG A 385 1.38 5.59 -4.70
CA ARG A 385 0.15 6.38 -4.91
C ARG A 385 0.36 7.66 -5.73
N CYS A 386 1.60 8.11 -5.85
CA CYS A 386 1.96 9.29 -6.65
C CYS A 386 1.96 9.03 -8.17
N ALA A 387 1.92 7.77 -8.61
CA ALA A 387 1.99 7.39 -10.01
C ALA A 387 0.83 7.96 -10.85
N SER A 388 1.09 8.16 -12.13
CA SER A 388 0.11 8.69 -13.10
C SER A 388 -0.94 7.64 -13.45
N VAL A 389 -1.98 7.59 -12.62
CA VAL A 389 -3.11 6.64 -12.77
C VAL A 389 -4.42 7.42 -12.67
N ASP A 390 -5.43 7.07 -13.45
CA ASP A 390 -6.71 7.76 -13.49
C ASP A 390 -7.89 6.78 -13.47
N GLY A 391 -9.04 7.31 -13.00
CA GLY A 391 -10.24 6.51 -12.87
C GLY A 391 -10.16 5.46 -11.76
N ASP A 392 -11.07 4.50 -11.83
CA ASP A 392 -11.26 3.48 -10.79
C ASP A 392 -10.11 2.49 -10.68
N ILE A 393 -9.31 2.32 -11.75
CA ILE A 393 -8.11 1.46 -11.74
C ILE A 393 -7.08 1.91 -10.69
N TYR A 394 -7.15 3.14 -10.23
CA TYR A 394 -6.36 3.62 -9.11
C TYR A 394 -6.56 2.77 -7.84
N GLY A 395 -7.78 2.26 -7.62
CA GLY A 395 -8.09 1.34 -6.53
C GLY A 395 -7.29 0.05 -6.54
N LEU A 396 -6.86 -0.39 -7.72
CA LEU A 396 -6.04 -1.59 -7.94
C LEU A 396 -4.54 -1.29 -7.81
N THR A 397 -4.08 -0.12 -8.25
CA THR A 397 -2.64 0.19 -8.33
C THR A 397 -2.05 0.76 -7.04
N ARG A 398 -2.87 1.40 -6.18
CA ARG A 398 -2.44 1.98 -4.89
C ARG A 398 -2.13 0.94 -3.81
N ILE A 399 -2.35 -0.33 -4.09
CA ILE A 399 -2.14 -1.44 -3.14
C ILE A 399 -0.64 -1.60 -2.85
N MET A 400 -0.31 -1.87 -1.58
CA MET A 400 1.08 -1.86 -1.11
C MET A 400 2.01 -2.75 -1.92
N GLY A 401 1.59 -3.97 -2.30
CA GLY A 401 2.41 -4.84 -3.14
C GLY A 401 2.75 -4.22 -4.49
N THR A 402 1.74 -3.68 -5.20
CA THR A 402 1.96 -2.97 -6.47
C THR A 402 2.84 -1.73 -6.28
N CYS A 403 2.65 -0.97 -5.18
CA CYS A 403 3.51 0.16 -4.85
C CYS A 403 4.97 -0.27 -4.63
N MET A 404 5.21 -1.43 -4.02
CA MET A 404 6.56 -1.98 -3.85
C MET A 404 7.21 -2.30 -5.19
N GLY A 405 6.46 -2.93 -6.12
CA GLY A 405 6.95 -3.19 -7.48
C GLY A 405 7.25 -1.91 -8.27
N MET A 406 6.39 -0.88 -8.15
CA MET A 406 6.68 0.45 -8.73
C MET A 406 7.97 1.04 -8.16
N GLY A 407 8.21 0.87 -6.85
CA GLY A 407 9.42 1.35 -6.19
C GLY A 407 10.68 0.70 -6.74
N GLU A 408 10.70 -0.63 -6.83
CA GLU A 408 11.83 -1.37 -7.43
C GLU A 408 12.10 -0.92 -8.86
N ALA A 409 11.04 -0.71 -9.65
CA ALA A 409 11.15 -0.22 -11.01
C ALA A 409 11.70 1.20 -11.09
N ALA A 410 11.24 2.12 -10.24
CA ALA A 410 11.71 3.51 -10.21
C ALA A 410 13.19 3.58 -9.78
N GLY A 411 13.60 2.81 -8.77
CA GLY A 411 14.99 2.73 -8.33
C GLY A 411 15.91 2.19 -9.43
N THR A 412 15.52 1.10 -10.08
CA THR A 412 16.27 0.50 -11.19
C THR A 412 16.37 1.45 -12.39
N ALA A 413 15.27 2.17 -12.70
CA ALA A 413 15.25 3.17 -13.78
C ALA A 413 16.18 4.36 -13.49
N ALA A 414 16.21 4.86 -12.25
CA ALA A 414 17.13 5.92 -11.83
C ALA A 414 18.59 5.51 -12.03
N VAL A 415 18.94 4.27 -11.69
CA VAL A 415 20.29 3.72 -11.93
C VAL A 415 20.63 3.69 -13.40
N LEU A 416 19.72 3.19 -14.25
CA LEU A 416 19.95 3.15 -15.70
C LEU A 416 20.11 4.54 -16.29
N ALA A 417 19.27 5.50 -15.87
CA ALA A 417 19.38 6.90 -16.33
C ALA A 417 20.75 7.49 -15.98
N ILE A 418 21.26 7.29 -14.76
CA ILE A 418 22.58 7.76 -14.34
C ILE A 418 23.69 7.08 -15.16
N ARG A 419 23.66 5.75 -15.28
CA ARG A 419 24.69 4.99 -16.03
C ARG A 419 24.77 5.34 -17.50
N LYS A 420 23.62 5.67 -18.11
CA LYS A 420 23.53 6.04 -19.54
C LYS A 420 23.66 7.56 -19.77
N ASN A 421 23.77 8.34 -18.70
CA ASN A 421 23.78 9.81 -18.75
C ASN A 421 22.57 10.35 -19.55
N CYS A 422 21.39 9.85 -19.26
CA CYS A 422 20.12 10.25 -19.89
C CYS A 422 19.07 10.61 -18.82
N ILE A 423 17.96 11.18 -19.25
CA ILE A 423 16.83 11.47 -18.35
C ILE A 423 15.86 10.28 -18.29
N PRO A 424 15.03 10.12 -17.22
CA PRO A 424 14.10 9.00 -17.06
C PRO A 424 13.26 8.68 -18.29
N LYS A 425 12.73 9.66 -19.01
CA LYS A 425 11.92 9.41 -20.21
C LYS A 425 12.68 8.76 -21.38
N GLU A 426 14.01 8.84 -21.37
CA GLU A 426 14.90 8.27 -22.39
C GLU A 426 15.42 6.89 -22.01
N VAL A 427 15.12 6.39 -20.80
CA VAL A 427 15.54 5.06 -20.37
C VAL A 427 14.94 4.00 -21.29
N ASN A 428 15.81 3.13 -21.79
CA ASN A 428 15.38 1.99 -22.61
C ASN A 428 14.59 1.00 -21.76
N VAL A 429 13.28 0.92 -22.01
CA VAL A 429 12.36 0.07 -21.23
C VAL A 429 12.68 -1.41 -21.37
N VAL A 430 13.19 -1.86 -22.51
CA VAL A 430 13.58 -3.26 -22.71
C VAL A 430 14.74 -3.62 -21.77
N GLU A 431 15.75 -2.73 -21.66
CA GLU A 431 16.87 -2.90 -20.73
C GLU A 431 16.42 -2.83 -19.27
N LEU A 432 15.52 -1.87 -18.95
CA LEU A 432 14.92 -1.78 -17.61
C LEU A 432 14.20 -3.08 -17.19
N ARG A 433 13.36 -3.60 -18.07
CA ARG A 433 12.65 -4.85 -17.84
C ARG A 433 13.60 -6.04 -17.68
N ALA A 434 14.66 -6.10 -18.48
CA ALA A 434 15.67 -7.16 -18.38
C ALA A 434 16.36 -7.14 -17.01
N GLU A 435 16.74 -5.95 -16.49
CA GLU A 435 17.32 -5.83 -15.15
C GLU A 435 16.32 -6.20 -14.04
N LEU A 436 15.06 -5.78 -14.15
CA LEU A 436 14.01 -6.13 -13.21
C LEU A 436 13.78 -7.65 -13.16
N ILE A 437 13.67 -8.30 -14.32
CA ILE A 437 13.50 -9.77 -14.41
C ILE A 437 14.70 -10.50 -13.82
N LYS A 438 15.91 -10.05 -14.13
CA LYS A 438 17.16 -10.60 -13.58
C LYS A 438 17.18 -10.53 -12.05
N ASN A 439 16.60 -9.49 -11.46
CA ASN A 439 16.45 -9.31 -10.02
C ASN A 439 15.21 -9.99 -9.43
N GLY A 440 14.51 -10.80 -10.21
CA GLY A 440 13.39 -11.62 -9.76
C GLY A 440 12.00 -10.99 -9.90
N ALA A 441 11.87 -9.82 -10.51
CA ALA A 441 10.56 -9.23 -10.75
C ALA A 441 9.75 -10.06 -11.77
N ILE A 442 8.45 -10.16 -11.56
CA ILE A 442 7.50 -10.83 -12.46
C ILE A 442 6.82 -9.77 -13.32
N LEU A 443 7.09 -9.78 -14.63
CA LEU A 443 6.58 -8.78 -15.57
C LEU A 443 5.72 -9.38 -16.70
N THR A 444 5.61 -10.70 -16.75
CA THR A 444 4.80 -11.43 -17.73
C THR A 444 4.15 -12.62 -17.04
N LEU A 445 2.93 -12.93 -17.45
CA LEU A 445 2.19 -14.09 -16.97
C LEU A 445 1.86 -14.97 -18.19
N GLY A 446 2.21 -16.24 -18.11
CA GLY A 446 1.84 -17.23 -19.12
C GLY A 446 0.39 -17.67 -18.93
N TYR A 447 -0.59 -16.80 -19.20
CA TYR A 447 -1.96 -17.26 -19.29
C TYR A 447 -2.07 -18.21 -20.49
N LYS A 448 -2.42 -19.47 -20.24
CA LYS A 448 -2.80 -20.37 -21.34
C LYS A 448 -4.14 -19.86 -21.86
N GLU A 449 -4.17 -19.40 -23.11
CA GLU A 449 -5.41 -19.17 -23.82
C GLU A 449 -6.22 -20.48 -23.78
N GLY A 450 -7.39 -20.45 -23.12
CA GLY A 450 -8.34 -21.57 -23.14
C GLY A 450 -8.53 -22.36 -21.84
N GLY A 451 -8.38 -21.74 -20.67
CA GLY A 451 -8.79 -22.33 -19.40
C GLY A 451 -10.06 -21.68 -18.85
N VAL A 452 -11.25 -22.14 -19.28
CA VAL A 452 -12.52 -21.93 -18.58
C VAL A 452 -12.63 -22.89 -17.42
#